data_eb737a1500e05e5395791887aa7aeaab
#
_entry.id   eb737a1500e05e5395791887aa7aeaab
#
_cell.length_a   1.000
_cell.length_b   1.000
_cell.length_c   1.000
_cell.angle_alpha   90.00
_cell.angle_beta   90.00
_cell.angle_gamma   90.00
#
_symmetry.space_group_name_H-M   'P 1'
#
loop_
_entity.id
_entity.type
_entity.pdbx_description
1 polymer ?
#
loop_
_entity_poly.entity_id
_entity_poly.type
_entity_poly.pdbx_seq_one_letter_code
_entity_poly.pdbx_strand_id
1 'polypeptide(L)'
;MTLTTKWVYSMSMREIYFPSANGKHTICGWAYAPLGKPKGVVQLIHGYGEHSRRYMHMIGKLLDAGFVVYADDHLGHGKTGYDSGTMGDPHSGGYMTYVKDEKQLHDIAVGEYPDIPYFIFGHSWGSSLARAYAAHYGADLAGLMLCGVCSQWKACDVMYADSEFRTAYEADPYQISGDWQGKVFCDMSARAKDPKNSSNWVSNNPDVVADHDNDVFNLKENTLELLWDFVQLYHFVEQPECAGMIPANIPVYLIAGDLDPCGNYGEGLYHVANTLANSGNQVTVKAYSGYRHEIQNEPAIRDEVVEGLISFLDGVLG
;
A
#
# COMPACT_ATOMS: atom_id res chain seq x y z
N MET A 1 15.46 9.59 -31.37
CA MET A 1 16.28 8.39 -31.29
C MET A 1 15.70 7.50 -30.23
N THR A 2 14.81 6.59 -30.61
CA THR A 2 14.08 5.68 -29.70
C THR A 2 15.05 4.60 -29.26
N LEU A 3 15.51 4.67 -28.02
CA LEU A 3 16.25 3.57 -27.39
C LEU A 3 15.25 2.45 -27.07
N THR A 4 14.99 1.58 -28.04
CA THR A 4 14.42 0.26 -27.77
C THR A 4 15.48 -0.55 -27.04
N THR A 5 15.52 -0.45 -25.73
CA THR A 5 16.35 -1.32 -24.90
C THR A 5 15.71 -2.71 -24.96
N LYS A 6 16.22 -3.58 -25.83
CA LYS A 6 15.95 -5.02 -25.75
C LYS A 6 16.49 -5.49 -24.41
N TRP A 7 15.59 -5.77 -23.48
CA TRP A 7 15.93 -6.44 -22.23
C TRP A 7 16.55 -7.79 -22.58
N VAL A 8 17.85 -7.91 -22.34
CA VAL A 8 18.52 -9.21 -22.37
C VAL A 8 18.09 -9.91 -21.10
N TYR A 9 17.47 -11.08 -21.23
CA TYR A 9 16.91 -11.93 -20.19
C TYR A 9 17.87 -12.16 -19.02
N SER A 10 17.94 -11.20 -18.11
CA SER A 10 18.66 -11.33 -16.85
C SER A 10 17.76 -10.78 -15.75
N MET A 11 17.67 -11.48 -14.61
CA MET A 11 17.04 -10.93 -13.43
C MET A 11 17.72 -9.61 -13.10
N SER A 12 16.99 -8.51 -13.19
CA SER A 12 17.57 -7.16 -13.05
C SER A 12 16.73 -6.32 -12.10
N MET A 13 17.42 -5.49 -11.33
CA MET A 13 16.85 -4.41 -10.55
C MET A 13 17.38 -3.08 -11.12
N ARG A 14 16.51 -2.09 -11.25
CA ARG A 14 16.86 -0.75 -11.67
C ARG A 14 16.15 0.27 -10.80
N GLU A 15 16.90 1.24 -10.30
CA GLU A 15 16.28 2.43 -9.69
C GLU A 15 15.66 3.29 -10.79
N ILE A 16 14.52 3.86 -10.48
CA ILE A 16 13.80 4.81 -11.33
C ILE A 16 13.50 6.07 -10.53
N TYR A 17 13.55 7.20 -11.19
CA TYR A 17 13.25 8.49 -10.59
C TYR A 17 12.29 9.24 -11.50
N PHE A 18 11.21 9.77 -10.92
CA PHE A 18 10.24 10.55 -11.65
C PHE A 18 9.71 11.72 -10.80
N PRO A 19 9.27 12.83 -11.43
CA PRO A 19 8.75 13.97 -10.68
C PRO A 19 7.44 13.59 -10.00
N SER A 20 7.29 13.98 -8.72
CA SER A 20 5.98 13.86 -8.05
C SER A 20 4.97 14.83 -8.64
N ALA A 21 3.70 14.45 -8.58
CA ALA A 21 2.57 15.27 -8.95
C ALA A 21 2.43 16.56 -8.09
N ASN A 22 3.13 16.64 -6.94
CA ASN A 22 3.23 17.89 -6.18
C ASN A 22 4.08 18.96 -6.87
N GLY A 23 4.82 18.62 -7.94
CA GLY A 23 5.66 19.55 -8.71
C GLY A 23 6.92 20.03 -7.99
N LYS A 24 7.27 19.48 -6.83
CA LYS A 24 8.40 19.93 -6.00
C LYS A 24 9.43 18.84 -5.76
N HIS A 25 9.00 17.58 -5.64
CA HIS A 25 9.86 16.47 -5.23
C HIS A 25 10.02 15.44 -6.35
N THR A 26 11.01 14.59 -6.19
CA THR A 26 11.28 13.44 -7.07
C THR A 26 10.99 12.17 -6.28
N ILE A 27 10.19 11.28 -6.85
CA ILE A 27 9.91 9.96 -6.30
C ILE A 27 11.04 9.01 -6.70
N CYS A 28 11.50 8.23 -5.73
CA CYS A 28 12.43 7.12 -5.94
C CYS A 28 11.66 5.81 -5.99
N GLY A 29 11.85 5.04 -7.03
CA GLY A 29 11.23 3.73 -7.20
C GLY A 29 12.19 2.72 -7.80
N TRP A 30 11.70 1.51 -8.00
CA TRP A 30 12.44 0.37 -8.53
C TRP A 30 11.61 -0.40 -9.53
N ALA A 31 12.27 -0.84 -10.60
CA ALA A 31 11.77 -1.83 -11.52
C ALA A 31 12.58 -3.11 -11.35
N TYR A 32 11.90 -4.22 -11.10
CA TYR A 32 12.47 -5.56 -10.98
C TYR A 32 11.96 -6.42 -12.13
N ALA A 33 12.86 -7.01 -12.89
CA ALA A 33 12.51 -7.85 -14.04
C ALA A 33 12.87 -9.31 -13.80
N PRO A 34 11.98 -10.26 -14.12
CA PRO A 34 12.25 -11.70 -14.04
C PRO A 34 13.19 -12.16 -15.16
N LEU A 35 13.67 -13.39 -15.04
CA LEU A 35 14.28 -14.08 -16.16
C LEU A 35 13.22 -14.46 -17.20
N GLY A 36 13.52 -14.25 -18.48
CA GLY A 36 12.64 -14.64 -19.57
C GLY A 36 11.54 -13.63 -19.90
N LYS A 37 10.52 -14.08 -20.65
CA LYS A 37 9.41 -13.24 -21.06
C LYS A 37 8.44 -13.08 -19.89
N PRO A 38 8.13 -11.85 -19.44
CA PRO A 38 7.22 -11.66 -18.35
C PRO A 38 5.77 -12.01 -18.71
N LYS A 39 5.01 -12.48 -17.72
CA LYS A 39 3.58 -12.81 -17.81
C LYS A 39 2.68 -11.60 -17.56
N GLY A 40 3.13 -10.67 -16.70
CA GLY A 40 2.40 -9.49 -16.30
C GLY A 40 3.27 -8.56 -15.47
N VAL A 41 2.74 -7.39 -15.17
CA VAL A 41 3.33 -6.40 -14.25
C VAL A 41 2.54 -6.37 -12.96
N VAL A 42 3.22 -6.34 -11.81
CA VAL A 42 2.64 -6.06 -10.50
C VAL A 42 3.22 -4.76 -9.98
N GLN A 43 2.39 -3.74 -9.78
CA GLN A 43 2.77 -2.53 -9.04
C GLN A 43 2.51 -2.76 -7.57
N LEU A 44 3.52 -2.56 -6.74
CA LEU A 44 3.48 -2.73 -5.30
C LEU A 44 3.41 -1.36 -4.63
N ILE A 45 2.34 -1.13 -3.85
CA ILE A 45 2.06 0.09 -3.11
C ILE A 45 2.19 -0.20 -1.62
N HIS A 46 3.22 0.37 -0.98
CA HIS A 46 3.53 0.12 0.43
C HIS A 46 2.61 0.86 1.40
N GLY A 47 2.68 0.53 2.69
CA GLY A 47 1.86 1.09 3.76
C GLY A 47 2.37 2.42 4.32
N TYR A 48 1.59 2.97 5.26
CA TYR A 48 1.94 4.19 5.99
C TYR A 48 3.13 3.96 6.91
N GLY A 49 4.09 4.88 6.85
CA GLY A 49 5.24 4.87 7.73
C GLY A 49 6.32 3.85 7.40
N GLU A 50 6.18 3.11 6.31
CA GLU A 50 7.13 2.11 5.84
C GLU A 50 7.67 2.43 4.43
N HIS A 51 8.23 1.44 3.73
CA HIS A 51 8.79 1.60 2.38
C HIS A 51 8.78 0.29 1.59
N SER A 52 8.90 0.38 0.26
CA SER A 52 8.74 -0.73 -0.68
C SER A 52 9.74 -1.89 -0.50
N ARG A 53 10.95 -1.63 0.01
CA ARG A 53 11.99 -2.66 0.17
C ARG A 53 11.71 -3.64 1.30
N ARG A 54 10.71 -3.38 2.15
CA ARG A 54 10.23 -4.36 3.14
C ARG A 54 9.52 -5.55 2.50
N TYR A 55 9.24 -5.49 1.21
CA TYR A 55 8.55 -6.53 0.43
C TYR A 55 9.49 -7.41 -0.40
N MET A 56 10.81 -7.38 -0.16
CA MET A 56 11.80 -8.10 -0.98
C MET A 56 11.55 -9.60 -1.08
N HIS A 57 11.01 -10.25 -0.03
CA HIS A 57 10.63 -11.65 -0.10
C HIS A 57 9.54 -11.89 -1.15
N MET A 58 8.47 -11.11 -1.11
CA MET A 58 7.36 -11.16 -2.08
C MET A 58 7.86 -10.84 -3.50
N ILE A 59 8.66 -9.79 -3.64
CA ILE A 59 9.25 -9.38 -4.94
C ILE A 59 10.02 -10.54 -5.55
N GLY A 60 10.91 -11.18 -4.79
CA GLY A 60 11.68 -12.34 -5.27
C GLY A 60 10.80 -13.48 -5.78
N LYS A 61 9.76 -13.83 -5.03
CA LYS A 61 8.80 -14.87 -5.44
C LYS A 61 7.99 -14.51 -6.68
N LEU A 62 7.57 -13.25 -6.80
CA LEU A 62 6.88 -12.76 -8.01
C LEU A 62 7.78 -12.81 -9.24
N LEU A 63 9.07 -12.46 -9.09
CA LEU A 63 10.06 -12.59 -10.16
C LEU A 63 10.24 -14.06 -10.58
N ASP A 64 10.37 -14.98 -9.62
CA ASP A 64 10.48 -16.43 -9.89
C ASP A 64 9.22 -16.95 -10.60
N ALA A 65 8.05 -16.39 -10.30
CA ALA A 65 6.79 -16.71 -10.98
C ALA A 65 6.64 -16.04 -12.36
N GLY A 66 7.59 -15.18 -12.76
CA GLY A 66 7.62 -14.55 -14.09
C GLY A 66 6.90 -13.21 -14.19
N PHE A 67 6.67 -12.51 -13.07
CA PHE A 67 6.09 -11.16 -13.06
C PHE A 67 7.18 -10.09 -12.94
N VAL A 68 7.01 -8.99 -13.67
CA VAL A 68 7.75 -7.74 -13.41
C VAL A 68 7.15 -7.08 -12.20
N VAL A 69 7.98 -6.49 -11.34
CA VAL A 69 7.49 -5.72 -10.20
C VAL A 69 7.97 -4.27 -10.31
N TYR A 70 7.05 -3.33 -10.18
CA TYR A 70 7.34 -1.92 -9.98
C TYR A 70 6.92 -1.52 -8.57
N ALA A 71 7.76 -0.76 -7.89
CA ALA A 71 7.46 -0.22 -6.57
C ALA A 71 8.17 1.11 -6.40
N ASP A 72 7.58 2.02 -5.66
CA ASP A 72 8.23 3.27 -5.24
C ASP A 72 8.21 3.40 -3.72
N ASP A 73 8.89 4.42 -3.23
CA ASP A 73 8.71 4.93 -1.88
C ASP A 73 7.95 6.26 -2.00
N HIS A 74 6.80 6.36 -1.36
CA HIS A 74 5.91 7.53 -1.45
C HIS A 74 6.57 8.82 -0.97
N LEU A 75 5.98 9.97 -1.31
CA LEU A 75 6.35 11.26 -0.72
C LEU A 75 6.41 11.17 0.80
N GLY A 76 7.48 11.71 1.38
CA GLY A 76 7.70 11.68 2.82
C GLY A 76 8.06 10.31 3.39
N HIS A 77 8.22 9.27 2.57
CA HIS A 77 8.52 7.91 3.01
C HIS A 77 9.82 7.37 2.41
N GLY A 78 10.38 6.37 3.07
CA GLY A 78 11.46 5.56 2.56
C GLY A 78 12.63 6.37 1.99
N LYS A 79 13.18 5.91 0.87
CA LYS A 79 14.30 6.59 0.18
C LYS A 79 13.88 7.95 -0.41
N THR A 80 12.66 8.10 -0.88
CA THR A 80 12.12 9.38 -1.38
C THR A 80 12.19 10.46 -0.31
N GLY A 81 11.67 10.20 0.88
CA GLY A 81 11.71 11.13 2.00
C GLY A 81 13.14 11.32 2.56
N TYR A 82 13.92 10.23 2.63
CA TYR A 82 15.29 10.27 3.15
C TYR A 82 16.21 11.13 2.29
N ASP A 83 16.23 10.91 0.97
CA ASP A 83 17.11 11.63 0.04
C ASP A 83 16.72 13.12 -0.10
N SER A 84 15.44 13.44 0.03
CA SER A 84 14.93 14.81 -0.02
C SER A 84 14.97 15.55 1.32
N GLY A 85 15.23 14.84 2.43
CA GLY A 85 15.17 15.40 3.78
C GLY A 85 13.75 15.71 4.26
N THR A 86 12.76 15.02 3.72
CA THR A 86 11.32 15.22 4.01
C THR A 86 10.65 14.02 4.63
N MET A 87 11.39 13.20 5.39
CA MET A 87 10.81 12.07 6.12
C MET A 87 9.65 12.53 7.01
N GLY A 88 8.45 11.99 6.78
CA GLY A 88 7.24 12.36 7.51
C GLY A 88 6.64 13.71 7.16
N ASP A 89 7.25 14.47 6.22
CA ASP A 89 6.82 15.80 5.78
C ASP A 89 6.70 15.85 4.25
N PRO A 90 5.60 15.37 3.67
CA PRO A 90 5.50 15.10 2.24
C PRO A 90 5.33 16.35 1.37
N HIS A 91 4.85 17.47 1.91
CA HIS A 91 4.39 18.62 1.11
C HIS A 91 3.47 18.17 -0.05
N SER A 92 2.56 17.26 0.24
CA SER A 92 1.71 16.58 -0.75
C SER A 92 0.69 17.52 -1.39
N GLY A 93 0.10 18.41 -0.59
CA GLY A 93 -1.07 19.20 -0.97
C GLY A 93 -2.35 18.36 -1.07
N GLY A 94 -2.36 17.16 -0.48
CA GLY A 94 -3.51 16.27 -0.39
C GLY A 94 -3.25 14.85 -0.93
N TYR A 95 -4.01 13.88 -0.41
CA TYR A 95 -3.81 12.46 -0.71
C TYR A 95 -3.85 12.09 -2.21
N MET A 96 -4.56 12.87 -3.03
CA MET A 96 -4.61 12.63 -4.48
C MET A 96 -3.27 12.77 -5.18
N THR A 97 -2.29 13.42 -4.55
CA THR A 97 -0.91 13.48 -5.07
C THR A 97 -0.29 12.09 -5.11
N TYR A 98 -0.43 11.32 -4.04
CA TYR A 98 0.07 9.93 -4.01
C TYR A 98 -0.59 9.06 -5.08
N VAL A 99 -1.91 9.18 -5.24
CA VAL A 99 -2.65 8.44 -6.28
C VAL A 99 -2.15 8.80 -7.69
N LYS A 100 -1.80 10.07 -7.93
CA LYS A 100 -1.23 10.52 -9.21
C LYS A 100 0.22 10.07 -9.38
N ASP A 101 0.99 9.98 -8.31
CA ASP A 101 2.37 9.46 -8.35
C ASP A 101 2.36 7.98 -8.71
N GLU A 102 1.45 7.19 -8.14
CA GLU A 102 1.20 5.81 -8.55
C GLU A 102 0.79 5.70 -10.03
N LYS A 103 0.01 6.66 -10.54
CA LYS A 103 -0.35 6.68 -11.96
C LYS A 103 0.85 6.99 -12.85
N GLN A 104 1.77 7.84 -12.43
CA GLN A 104 3.00 8.08 -13.17
C GLN A 104 3.89 6.83 -13.19
N LEU A 105 3.99 6.11 -12.06
CA LEU A 105 4.72 4.83 -12.02
C LEU A 105 4.10 3.79 -12.95
N HIS A 106 2.76 3.68 -12.95
CA HIS A 106 2.02 2.87 -13.91
C HIS A 106 2.36 3.23 -15.36
N ASP A 107 2.34 4.52 -15.72
CA ASP A 107 2.61 4.96 -17.09
C ASP A 107 4.03 4.65 -17.54
N ILE A 108 5.00 4.72 -16.63
CA ILE A 108 6.38 4.27 -16.89
C ILE A 108 6.38 2.77 -17.18
N ALA A 109 5.73 1.98 -16.34
CA ALA A 109 5.70 0.53 -16.47
C ALA A 109 5.00 0.06 -17.74
N VAL A 110 3.84 0.62 -18.08
CA VAL A 110 3.09 0.33 -19.31
C VAL A 110 3.87 0.79 -20.55
N GLY A 111 4.60 1.91 -20.46
CA GLY A 111 5.49 2.36 -21.52
C GLY A 111 6.63 1.37 -21.84
N GLU A 112 7.11 0.65 -20.83
CA GLU A 112 8.14 -0.40 -20.97
C GLU A 112 7.54 -1.77 -21.33
N TYR A 113 6.33 -2.06 -20.86
CA TYR A 113 5.63 -3.34 -21.04
C TYR A 113 4.18 -3.12 -21.54
N PRO A 114 3.97 -2.64 -22.77
CA PRO A 114 2.66 -2.18 -23.23
C PRO A 114 1.62 -3.28 -23.47
N ASP A 115 2.06 -4.51 -23.68
CA ASP A 115 1.20 -5.60 -24.18
C ASP A 115 0.97 -6.71 -23.13
N ILE A 116 1.30 -6.47 -21.88
CA ILE A 116 1.11 -7.47 -20.83
C ILE A 116 0.17 -6.97 -19.72
N PRO A 117 -0.61 -7.88 -19.09
CA PRO A 117 -1.57 -7.53 -18.04
C PRO A 117 -0.94 -6.80 -16.86
N TYR A 118 -1.65 -5.82 -16.33
CA TYR A 118 -1.21 -4.98 -15.24
C TYR A 118 -2.04 -5.20 -13.98
N PHE A 119 -1.37 -5.43 -12.86
CA PHE A 119 -1.95 -5.70 -11.56
C PHE A 119 -1.43 -4.71 -10.53
N ILE A 120 -2.25 -4.42 -9.52
CA ILE A 120 -1.83 -3.64 -8.35
C ILE A 120 -1.93 -4.51 -7.10
N PHE A 121 -0.89 -4.47 -6.27
CA PHE A 121 -0.88 -4.94 -4.90
C PHE A 121 -0.72 -3.75 -3.97
N GLY A 122 -1.62 -3.58 -2.99
CA GLY A 122 -1.51 -2.56 -1.96
C GLY A 122 -1.62 -3.15 -0.56
N HIS A 123 -0.74 -2.72 0.35
CA HIS A 123 -0.75 -3.13 1.75
C HIS A 123 -1.11 -1.97 2.67
N SER A 124 -1.97 -2.19 3.67
CA SER A 124 -2.30 -1.19 4.67
C SER A 124 -2.84 0.11 4.04
N TRP A 125 -2.24 1.26 4.32
CA TRP A 125 -2.53 2.51 3.64
C TRP A 125 -2.36 2.41 2.12
N GLY A 126 -1.38 1.62 1.65
CA GLY A 126 -1.22 1.28 0.24
C GLY A 126 -2.43 0.55 -0.35
N SER A 127 -3.19 -0.21 0.46
CA SER A 127 -4.46 -0.80 0.03
C SER A 127 -5.55 0.25 -0.18
N SER A 128 -5.52 1.34 0.59
CA SER A 128 -6.39 2.50 0.40
C SER A 128 -5.99 3.29 -0.86
N LEU A 129 -4.68 3.51 -1.08
CA LEU A 129 -4.16 4.11 -2.31
C LEU A 129 -4.53 3.27 -3.54
N ALA A 130 -4.41 1.94 -3.46
CA ALA A 130 -4.79 1.02 -4.53
C ALA A 130 -6.29 1.07 -4.87
N ARG A 131 -7.16 1.17 -3.85
CA ARG A 131 -8.61 1.38 -4.04
C ARG A 131 -8.90 2.73 -4.71
N ALA A 132 -8.30 3.80 -4.23
CA ALA A 132 -8.44 5.13 -4.82
C ALA A 132 -7.88 5.17 -6.26
N TYR A 133 -6.73 4.52 -6.50
CA TYR A 133 -6.19 4.37 -7.84
C TYR A 133 -7.17 3.65 -8.77
N ALA A 134 -7.68 2.49 -8.35
CA ALA A 134 -8.62 1.72 -9.14
C ALA A 134 -9.92 2.49 -9.43
N ALA A 135 -10.38 3.32 -8.48
CA ALA A 135 -11.54 4.18 -8.67
C ALA A 135 -11.32 5.28 -9.75
N HIS A 136 -10.11 5.84 -9.82
CA HIS A 136 -9.81 6.94 -10.75
C HIS A 136 -9.18 6.49 -12.07
N TYR A 137 -8.39 5.41 -12.05
CA TYR A 137 -7.52 4.98 -13.15
C TYR A 137 -7.58 3.48 -13.46
N GLY A 138 -8.58 2.75 -12.92
CA GLY A 138 -8.63 1.30 -12.97
C GLY A 138 -9.02 0.67 -14.32
N ALA A 139 -9.29 1.46 -15.37
CA ALA A 139 -9.88 0.95 -16.60
C ALA A 139 -9.06 -0.13 -17.33
N ASP A 140 -7.76 -0.15 -17.14
CA ASP A 140 -6.79 -1.06 -17.76
C ASP A 140 -6.18 -2.08 -16.78
N LEU A 141 -6.66 -2.11 -15.52
CA LEU A 141 -6.20 -3.10 -14.55
C LEU A 141 -6.75 -4.49 -14.86
N ALA A 142 -5.86 -5.48 -14.87
CA ALA A 142 -6.21 -6.89 -14.98
C ALA A 142 -6.68 -7.48 -13.63
N GLY A 143 -6.21 -6.95 -12.51
CA GLY A 143 -6.63 -7.38 -11.17
C GLY A 143 -6.08 -6.51 -10.06
N LEU A 144 -6.73 -6.58 -8.89
CA LEU A 144 -6.42 -5.79 -7.70
C LEU A 144 -6.21 -6.72 -6.50
N MET A 145 -5.09 -6.58 -5.81
CA MET A 145 -4.75 -7.35 -4.61
C MET A 145 -4.61 -6.41 -3.42
N LEU A 146 -5.37 -6.64 -2.36
CA LEU A 146 -5.43 -5.78 -1.18
C LEU A 146 -5.07 -6.60 0.07
N CYS A 147 -4.02 -6.18 0.77
CA CYS A 147 -3.51 -6.83 1.97
C CYS A 147 -3.62 -5.90 3.18
N GLY A 148 -4.08 -6.41 4.33
CA GLY A 148 -4.14 -5.63 5.56
C GLY A 148 -4.98 -4.35 5.41
N VAL A 149 -6.18 -4.47 4.83
CA VAL A 149 -7.02 -3.32 4.49
C VAL A 149 -7.38 -2.47 5.71
N CYS A 150 -7.20 -1.16 5.60
CA CYS A 150 -7.69 -0.19 6.57
C CYS A 150 -9.20 0.02 6.35
N SER A 151 -10.00 -0.45 7.29
CA SER A 151 -11.46 -0.36 7.21
C SER A 151 -12.12 -0.56 8.57
N GLN A 152 -13.29 0.02 8.78
CA GLN A 152 -14.02 -0.02 10.05
C GLN A 152 -13.17 0.50 11.23
N TRP A 153 -12.34 1.49 10.97
CA TRP A 153 -11.38 2.07 11.91
C TRP A 153 -11.94 3.34 12.54
N LYS A 154 -12.64 3.14 13.64
CA LYS A 154 -13.37 4.20 14.35
C LYS A 154 -12.53 5.44 14.71
N ALA A 155 -11.23 5.27 15.04
CA ALA A 155 -10.39 6.41 15.39
C ALA A 155 -10.13 7.33 14.18
N CYS A 156 -10.07 6.78 12.96
CA CYS A 156 -9.99 7.59 11.74
C CYS A 156 -11.29 8.37 11.50
N ASP A 157 -12.47 7.75 11.72
CA ASP A 157 -13.75 8.44 11.57
C ASP A 157 -13.87 9.60 12.55
N VAL A 158 -13.45 9.39 13.81
CA VAL A 158 -13.42 10.43 14.85
C VAL A 158 -12.47 11.54 14.45
N MET A 159 -11.25 11.21 13.97
CA MET A 159 -10.27 12.21 13.55
C MET A 159 -10.74 13.02 12.33
N TYR A 160 -11.39 12.39 11.38
CA TYR A 160 -11.95 13.08 10.21
C TYR A 160 -12.98 14.16 10.61
N ALA A 161 -13.74 13.93 11.66
CA ALA A 161 -14.75 14.85 12.19
C ALA A 161 -14.20 15.85 13.23
N ASP A 162 -12.95 15.70 13.67
CA ASP A 162 -12.37 16.50 14.76
C ASP A 162 -12.06 17.94 14.30
N SER A 163 -12.81 18.91 14.84
CA SER A 163 -12.66 20.33 14.50
C SER A 163 -11.40 20.97 15.10
N GLU A 164 -10.88 20.45 16.22
CA GLU A 164 -9.64 20.94 16.82
C GLU A 164 -8.45 20.52 15.97
N PHE A 165 -8.45 19.27 15.51
CA PHE A 165 -7.46 18.80 14.56
C PHE A 165 -7.45 19.63 13.27
N ARG A 166 -8.63 19.89 12.69
CA ARG A 166 -8.74 20.72 11.47
C ARG A 166 -8.21 22.12 11.68
N THR A 167 -8.51 22.72 12.82
CA THR A 167 -8.02 24.06 13.17
C THR A 167 -6.48 24.06 13.28
N ALA A 168 -5.90 23.04 13.91
CA ALA A 168 -4.45 22.90 14.02
C ALA A 168 -3.79 22.70 12.63
N TYR A 169 -4.37 21.85 11.80
CA TYR A 169 -3.92 21.59 10.42
C TYR A 169 -3.98 22.85 9.55
N GLU A 170 -5.07 23.62 9.61
CA GLU A 170 -5.24 24.86 8.85
C GLU A 170 -4.27 25.96 9.30
N ALA A 171 -3.89 25.97 10.60
CA ALA A 171 -2.94 26.91 11.13
C ALA A 171 -1.48 26.61 10.70
N ASP A 172 -1.09 25.34 10.75
CA ASP A 172 0.25 24.88 10.35
C ASP A 172 0.23 23.39 10.00
N PRO A 173 0.07 23.00 8.72
CA PRO A 173 0.05 21.62 8.29
C PRO A 173 1.39 20.89 8.48
N TYR A 174 2.48 21.63 8.62
CA TYR A 174 3.85 21.08 8.76
C TYR A 174 4.26 20.88 10.22
N GLN A 175 3.42 21.24 11.16
CA GLN A 175 3.61 20.89 12.56
C GLN A 175 3.64 19.36 12.73
N ILE A 176 4.56 18.87 13.60
CA ILE A 176 4.61 17.44 13.97
C ILE A 176 3.28 17.02 14.60
N SER A 177 2.73 15.91 14.12
CA SER A 177 1.38 15.45 14.50
C SER A 177 1.29 14.97 15.95
N GLY A 178 2.37 14.45 16.54
CA GLY A 178 2.47 14.13 17.97
C GLY A 178 1.26 13.37 18.54
N ASP A 179 0.57 14.02 19.49
CA ASP A 179 -0.60 13.45 20.16
C ASP A 179 -1.78 13.13 19.21
N TRP A 180 -1.88 13.82 18.07
CA TRP A 180 -2.92 13.54 17.07
C TRP A 180 -2.74 12.18 16.42
N GLN A 181 -1.50 11.86 16.03
CA GLN A 181 -1.17 10.52 15.55
C GLN A 181 -1.47 9.47 16.62
N GLY A 182 -1.11 9.77 17.89
CA GLY A 182 -1.42 8.91 19.01
C GLY A 182 -2.92 8.62 19.16
N LYS A 183 -3.80 9.59 18.87
CA LYS A 183 -5.26 9.38 18.89
C LYS A 183 -5.75 8.44 17.78
N VAL A 184 -5.15 8.49 16.59
CA VAL A 184 -5.52 7.62 15.47
C VAL A 184 -5.03 6.20 15.68
N PHE A 185 -3.79 6.03 16.17
CA PHE A 185 -3.16 4.73 16.35
C PHE A 185 -3.26 4.20 17.80
N CYS A 186 -4.12 4.82 18.64
CA CYS A 186 -4.34 4.32 19.99
C CYS A 186 -4.89 2.90 19.97
N ASP A 187 -4.52 2.13 20.99
CA ASP A 187 -5.02 0.77 21.22
C ASP A 187 -4.75 -0.27 20.12
N MET A 188 -3.92 0.05 19.09
CA MET A 188 -3.58 -0.90 18.04
C MET A 188 -2.98 -2.20 18.61
N SER A 189 -2.17 -2.10 19.66
CA SER A 189 -1.59 -3.26 20.35
C SER A 189 -2.46 -3.81 21.50
N ALA A 190 -3.68 -3.29 21.72
CA ALA A 190 -4.51 -3.66 22.88
C ALA A 190 -4.79 -5.17 22.99
N ARG A 191 -4.93 -5.86 21.86
CA ARG A 191 -5.11 -7.33 21.80
C ARG A 191 -3.81 -8.10 21.55
N ALA A 192 -2.65 -7.45 21.65
CA ALA A 192 -1.36 -8.12 21.56
C ALA A 192 -1.03 -8.85 22.87
N LYS A 193 -0.13 -9.84 22.80
CA LYS A 193 0.41 -10.53 23.98
C LYS A 193 1.10 -9.58 24.95
N ASP A 194 1.82 -8.58 24.42
CA ASP A 194 2.41 -7.47 25.17
C ASP A 194 1.88 -6.14 24.60
N PRO A 195 0.79 -5.61 25.17
CA PRO A 195 0.19 -4.36 24.71
C PRO A 195 1.03 -3.11 25.02
N LYS A 196 2.12 -3.25 25.83
CA LYS A 196 2.99 -2.12 26.17
C LYS A 196 3.91 -1.73 25.02
N ASN A 197 4.24 -2.66 24.13
CA ASN A 197 4.95 -2.32 22.92
C ASN A 197 3.92 -1.84 21.87
N SER A 198 4.04 -0.57 21.48
CA SER A 198 3.12 0.09 20.56
C SER A 198 3.11 -0.51 19.16
N SER A 199 4.14 -1.25 18.76
CA SER A 199 4.28 -1.86 17.43
C SER A 199 3.87 -3.34 17.38
N ASN A 200 3.47 -3.95 18.51
CA ASN A 200 3.08 -5.37 18.54
C ASN A 200 1.79 -5.68 17.77
N TRP A 201 1.11 -4.68 17.23
CA TRP A 201 -0.01 -4.88 16.31
C TRP A 201 0.44 -5.28 14.90
N VAL A 202 1.69 -4.98 14.54
CA VAL A 202 2.26 -5.24 13.21
C VAL A 202 2.37 -6.75 12.94
N SER A 203 2.96 -7.50 13.89
CA SER A 203 3.24 -8.92 13.73
C SER A 203 3.19 -9.66 15.08
N ASN A 204 2.97 -10.97 15.05
CA ASN A 204 3.17 -11.84 16.20
C ASN A 204 4.64 -12.26 16.38
N ASN A 205 5.46 -12.08 15.36
CA ASN A 205 6.89 -12.41 15.39
C ASN A 205 7.68 -11.21 15.92
N PRO A 206 8.40 -11.35 17.04
CA PRO A 206 9.16 -10.26 17.64
C PRO A 206 10.31 -9.75 16.75
N ASP A 207 10.86 -10.59 15.87
CA ASP A 207 11.93 -10.18 14.95
C ASP A 207 11.37 -9.27 13.85
N VAL A 208 10.14 -9.51 13.37
CA VAL A 208 9.45 -8.64 12.42
C VAL A 208 9.12 -7.29 13.06
N VAL A 209 8.65 -7.30 14.32
CA VAL A 209 8.41 -6.08 15.08
C VAL A 209 9.70 -5.28 15.29
N ALA A 210 10.80 -5.96 15.67
CA ALA A 210 12.10 -5.32 15.86
C ALA A 210 12.66 -4.75 14.55
N ASP A 211 12.49 -5.45 13.42
CA ASP A 211 12.85 -4.95 12.10
C ASP A 211 12.07 -3.68 11.75
N HIS A 212 10.75 -3.73 11.95
CA HIS A 212 9.88 -2.56 11.74
C HIS A 212 10.33 -1.36 12.60
N ASP A 213 10.61 -1.58 13.88
CA ASP A 213 10.94 -0.49 14.82
C ASP A 213 12.36 0.09 14.60
N ASN A 214 13.30 -0.69 14.09
CA ASN A 214 14.68 -0.27 13.91
C ASN A 214 15.02 0.16 12.47
N ASP A 215 14.12 -0.02 11.52
CA ASP A 215 14.37 0.40 10.15
C ASP A 215 14.49 1.94 10.07
N VAL A 216 15.59 2.40 9.49
CA VAL A 216 15.90 3.84 9.38
C VAL A 216 15.05 4.54 8.32
N PHE A 217 14.43 3.78 7.43
CA PHE A 217 13.53 4.28 6.41
C PHE A 217 12.06 4.25 6.83
N ASN A 218 11.75 3.67 7.99
CA ASN A 218 10.44 3.77 8.59
C ASN A 218 10.28 5.08 9.35
N LEU A 219 9.10 5.67 9.29
CA LEU A 219 8.80 6.94 9.94
C LEU A 219 8.87 6.81 11.47
N LYS A 220 9.45 7.80 12.09
CA LYS A 220 9.43 7.97 13.55
C LYS A 220 8.46 9.09 13.97
N GLU A 221 8.33 10.08 13.12
CA GLU A 221 7.45 11.24 13.30
C GLU A 221 6.86 11.62 11.95
N ASN A 222 5.72 12.32 11.96
CA ASN A 222 5.09 12.85 10.76
C ASN A 222 4.36 14.16 11.07
N THR A 223 4.14 14.95 10.03
CA THR A 223 3.40 16.20 10.09
C THR A 223 1.89 15.99 10.16
N LEU A 224 1.15 17.04 10.50
CA LEU A 224 -0.31 17.07 10.42
C LEU A 224 -0.78 16.84 8.98
N GLU A 225 -0.03 17.32 7.97
CA GLU A 225 -0.36 17.11 6.56
C GLU A 225 -0.39 15.61 6.22
N LEU A 226 0.66 14.87 6.56
CA LEU A 226 0.70 13.44 6.26
C LEU A 226 -0.40 12.66 7.01
N LEU A 227 -0.64 13.01 8.27
CA LEU A 227 -1.74 12.41 9.05
C LEU A 227 -3.11 12.71 8.44
N TRP A 228 -3.31 13.94 7.97
CA TRP A 228 -4.56 14.34 7.33
C TRP A 228 -4.78 13.65 5.99
N ASP A 229 -3.73 13.50 5.19
CA ASP A 229 -3.77 12.73 3.95
C ASP A 229 -4.19 11.27 4.20
N PHE A 230 -3.63 10.66 5.25
CA PHE A 230 -4.01 9.32 5.67
C PHE A 230 -5.51 9.24 6.02
N VAL A 231 -6.00 10.16 6.85
CA VAL A 231 -7.39 10.18 7.32
C VAL A 231 -8.36 10.51 6.20
N GLN A 232 -8.03 11.46 5.33
CA GLN A 232 -8.87 11.82 4.17
C GLN A 232 -8.99 10.67 3.17
N LEU A 233 -7.86 10.01 2.85
CA LEU A 233 -7.87 8.86 1.95
C LEU A 233 -8.69 7.71 2.53
N TYR A 234 -8.48 7.39 3.84
CA TYR A 234 -9.30 6.41 4.53
C TYR A 234 -10.78 6.74 4.40
N HIS A 235 -11.17 7.97 4.72
CA HIS A 235 -12.56 8.41 4.63
C HIS A 235 -13.12 8.26 3.20
N PHE A 236 -12.36 8.64 2.19
CA PHE A 236 -12.78 8.51 0.78
C PHE A 236 -13.04 7.06 0.38
N VAL A 237 -12.11 6.15 0.70
CA VAL A 237 -12.24 4.76 0.26
C VAL A 237 -13.27 3.94 1.06
N GLU A 238 -13.68 4.40 2.24
CA GLU A 238 -14.76 3.80 3.01
C GLU A 238 -16.17 4.21 2.49
N GLN A 239 -16.26 5.21 1.61
CA GLN A 239 -17.54 5.57 1.01
C GLN A 239 -17.95 4.54 -0.06
N PRO A 240 -19.23 4.13 -0.11
CA PRO A 240 -19.74 3.23 -1.15
C PRO A 240 -19.54 3.77 -2.58
N GLU A 241 -19.50 5.07 -2.72
CA GLU A 241 -19.27 5.78 -3.99
C GLU A 241 -17.89 5.45 -4.57
N CYS A 242 -16.86 5.34 -3.72
CA CYS A 242 -15.51 4.94 -4.16
C CYS A 242 -15.53 3.53 -4.78
N ALA A 243 -16.17 2.56 -4.13
CA ALA A 243 -16.31 1.22 -4.68
C ALA A 243 -17.10 1.21 -5.99
N GLY A 244 -18.13 2.05 -6.11
CA GLY A 244 -18.91 2.22 -7.35
C GLY A 244 -18.13 2.83 -8.52
N MET A 245 -17.01 3.50 -8.25
CA MET A 245 -16.10 4.02 -9.28
C MET A 245 -15.11 2.96 -9.79
N ILE A 246 -14.86 1.89 -9.03
CA ILE A 246 -13.96 0.82 -9.44
C ILE A 246 -14.62 0.00 -10.55
N PRO A 247 -13.97 -0.22 -11.71
CA PRO A 247 -14.57 -0.98 -12.79
C PRO A 247 -14.96 -2.40 -12.34
N ALA A 248 -16.23 -2.78 -12.56
CA ALA A 248 -16.81 -4.03 -12.07
C ALA A 248 -16.15 -5.30 -12.65
N ASN A 249 -15.46 -5.18 -13.79
CA ASN A 249 -14.74 -6.29 -14.43
C ASN A 249 -13.38 -6.60 -13.79
N ILE A 250 -12.90 -5.80 -12.83
CA ILE A 250 -11.63 -6.05 -12.15
C ILE A 250 -11.86 -7.13 -11.09
N PRO A 251 -11.22 -8.30 -11.20
CA PRO A 251 -11.19 -9.28 -10.11
C PRO A 251 -10.35 -8.75 -8.95
N VAL A 252 -10.82 -8.99 -7.71
CA VAL A 252 -10.18 -8.48 -6.50
C VAL A 252 -9.84 -9.62 -5.56
N TYR A 253 -8.61 -9.63 -5.04
CA TYR A 253 -8.17 -10.54 -4.01
C TYR A 253 -7.85 -9.80 -2.72
N LEU A 254 -8.60 -10.08 -1.65
CA LEU A 254 -8.41 -9.47 -0.33
C LEU A 254 -7.83 -10.48 0.65
N ILE A 255 -6.75 -10.07 1.35
CA ILE A 255 -6.09 -10.88 2.37
C ILE A 255 -5.79 -10.05 3.63
N ALA A 256 -5.95 -10.64 4.79
CA ALA A 256 -5.56 -10.03 6.06
C ALA A 256 -5.42 -11.08 7.17
N GLY A 257 -4.69 -10.75 8.23
CA GLY A 257 -4.76 -11.48 9.48
C GLY A 257 -6.09 -11.18 10.21
N ASP A 258 -6.67 -12.16 10.88
CA ASP A 258 -7.91 -11.96 11.67
C ASP A 258 -7.66 -11.25 13.02
N LEU A 259 -6.39 -11.04 13.38
CA LEU A 259 -5.98 -10.23 14.53
C LEU A 259 -5.45 -8.85 14.13
N ASP A 260 -5.65 -8.44 12.88
CA ASP A 260 -5.25 -7.13 12.37
C ASP A 260 -6.19 -6.02 12.86
N PRO A 261 -5.71 -5.07 13.69
CA PRO A 261 -6.55 -3.98 14.19
C PRO A 261 -6.91 -2.94 13.11
N CYS A 262 -6.11 -2.77 12.04
CA CYS A 262 -6.39 -1.85 10.94
C CYS A 262 -7.69 -2.20 10.21
N GLY A 263 -7.99 -3.50 10.13
CA GLY A 263 -9.24 -4.04 9.60
C GLY A 263 -10.25 -4.43 10.69
N ASN A 264 -10.19 -3.78 11.85
CA ASN A 264 -11.07 -4.09 13.00
C ASN A 264 -11.19 -5.60 13.25
N TYR A 265 -10.04 -6.29 13.29
CA TYR A 265 -9.97 -7.73 13.62
C TYR A 265 -10.81 -8.61 12.68
N GLY A 266 -10.71 -8.35 11.38
CA GLY A 266 -11.35 -9.08 10.31
C GLY A 266 -12.71 -8.50 9.85
N GLU A 267 -13.40 -7.70 10.65
CA GLU A 267 -14.66 -7.07 10.25
C GLU A 267 -14.47 -6.19 9.01
N GLY A 268 -13.42 -5.38 8.98
CA GLY A 268 -13.08 -4.50 7.86
C GLY A 268 -12.74 -5.25 6.58
N LEU A 269 -12.06 -6.41 6.69
CA LEU A 269 -11.79 -7.27 5.54
C LEU A 269 -13.08 -7.65 4.81
N TYR A 270 -14.07 -8.17 5.55
CA TYR A 270 -15.36 -8.57 4.98
C TYR A 270 -16.23 -7.37 4.61
N HIS A 271 -16.11 -6.23 5.29
CA HIS A 271 -16.80 -5.01 4.91
C HIS A 271 -16.36 -4.55 3.50
N VAL A 272 -15.05 -4.42 3.27
CA VAL A 272 -14.50 -4.04 1.95
C VAL A 272 -14.89 -5.07 0.88
N ALA A 273 -14.78 -6.37 1.20
CA ALA A 273 -15.16 -7.42 0.27
C ALA A 273 -16.62 -7.33 -0.17
N ASN A 274 -17.55 -7.16 0.79
CA ASN A 274 -18.97 -7.04 0.50
C ASN A 274 -19.29 -5.75 -0.27
N THR A 275 -18.62 -4.64 0.06
CA THR A 275 -18.82 -3.35 -0.63
C THR A 275 -18.41 -3.46 -2.10
N LEU A 276 -17.25 -4.05 -2.39
CA LEU A 276 -16.77 -4.28 -3.76
C LEU A 276 -17.65 -5.28 -4.51
N ALA A 277 -18.06 -6.38 -3.86
CA ALA A 277 -18.96 -7.36 -4.47
C ALA A 277 -20.33 -6.76 -4.82
N ASN A 278 -20.87 -5.90 -3.95
CA ASN A 278 -22.11 -5.17 -4.21
C ASN A 278 -21.98 -4.15 -5.35
N SER A 279 -20.77 -3.67 -5.63
CA SER A 279 -20.46 -2.81 -6.78
C SER A 279 -20.20 -3.61 -8.07
N GLY A 280 -20.27 -4.96 -8.01
CA GLY A 280 -20.19 -5.85 -9.17
C GLY A 280 -18.83 -6.51 -9.38
N ASN A 281 -17.82 -6.25 -8.55
CA ASN A 281 -16.53 -6.91 -8.68
C ASN A 281 -16.60 -8.38 -8.25
N GLN A 282 -15.81 -9.23 -8.93
CA GLN A 282 -15.56 -10.60 -8.47
C GLN A 282 -14.52 -10.55 -7.35
N VAL A 283 -14.91 -10.92 -6.13
CA VAL A 283 -14.07 -10.79 -4.95
C VAL A 283 -13.73 -12.17 -4.37
N THR A 284 -12.44 -12.40 -4.16
CA THR A 284 -11.93 -13.57 -3.40
C THR A 284 -11.32 -13.08 -2.10
N VAL A 285 -11.67 -13.71 -0.97
CA VAL A 285 -11.21 -13.32 0.37
C VAL A 285 -10.48 -14.47 1.03
N LYS A 286 -9.33 -14.18 1.67
CA LYS A 286 -8.66 -15.11 2.57
C LYS A 286 -8.24 -14.43 3.85
N ALA A 287 -8.80 -14.87 4.98
CA ALA A 287 -8.37 -14.48 6.31
C ALA A 287 -7.34 -15.50 6.84
N TYR A 288 -6.22 -14.99 7.39
CA TYR A 288 -5.19 -15.80 8.04
C TYR A 288 -5.39 -15.78 9.55
N SER A 289 -5.87 -16.92 10.09
CA SER A 289 -6.26 -16.99 11.50
C SER A 289 -5.05 -16.96 12.43
N GLY A 290 -5.14 -16.11 13.45
CA GLY A 290 -4.10 -15.92 14.45
C GLY A 290 -2.99 -14.96 14.04
N TYR A 291 -3.06 -14.33 12.87
CA TYR A 291 -2.05 -13.38 12.38
C TYR A 291 -2.54 -11.94 12.41
N ARG A 292 -1.55 -11.03 12.42
CA ARG A 292 -1.74 -9.59 12.55
C ARG A 292 -1.63 -8.88 11.19
N HIS A 293 -1.11 -7.65 11.20
CA HIS A 293 -1.15 -6.74 10.06
C HIS A 293 -0.22 -7.14 8.91
N GLU A 294 1.06 -7.45 9.20
CA GLU A 294 2.06 -7.76 8.17
C GLU A 294 2.15 -9.27 7.86
N ILE A 295 1.07 -9.87 7.39
CA ILE A 295 1.04 -11.31 7.04
C ILE A 295 2.08 -11.69 5.98
N GLN A 296 2.43 -10.77 5.09
CA GLN A 296 3.45 -10.95 4.04
C GLN A 296 4.88 -11.00 4.59
N ASN A 297 5.08 -10.54 5.82
CA ASN A 297 6.37 -10.56 6.52
C ASN A 297 6.44 -11.61 7.63
N GLU A 298 5.35 -12.30 7.95
CA GLU A 298 5.30 -13.36 8.95
C GLU A 298 6.03 -14.61 8.46
N PRO A 299 7.19 -15.00 9.05
CA PRO A 299 7.99 -16.11 8.54
C PRO A 299 7.24 -17.44 8.45
N ALA A 300 6.23 -17.64 9.30
CA ALA A 300 5.46 -18.87 9.35
C ALA A 300 4.49 -19.05 8.17
N ILE A 301 4.04 -17.95 7.55
CA ILE A 301 3.00 -17.99 6.49
C ILE A 301 3.32 -17.18 5.25
N ARG A 302 4.37 -16.37 5.24
CA ARG A 302 4.67 -15.46 4.11
C ARG A 302 4.78 -16.17 2.76
N ASP A 303 5.27 -17.42 2.73
CA ASP A 303 5.30 -18.21 1.50
C ASP A 303 3.88 -18.55 1.04
N GLU A 304 3.01 -19.02 1.94
CA GLU A 304 1.60 -19.29 1.65
C GLU A 304 0.85 -18.04 1.19
N VAL A 305 1.14 -16.89 1.80
CA VAL A 305 0.56 -15.60 1.40
C VAL A 305 0.93 -15.28 -0.05
N VAL A 306 2.22 -15.36 -0.39
CA VAL A 306 2.70 -15.04 -1.74
C VAL A 306 2.24 -16.08 -2.76
N GLU A 307 2.20 -17.37 -2.43
CA GLU A 307 1.63 -18.42 -3.29
C GLU A 307 0.15 -18.16 -3.59
N GLY A 308 -0.61 -17.64 -2.62
CA GLY A 308 -2.00 -17.22 -2.83
C GLY A 308 -2.12 -16.05 -3.82
N LEU A 309 -1.23 -15.06 -3.72
CA LEU A 309 -1.16 -13.94 -4.67
C LEU A 309 -0.81 -14.43 -6.08
N ILE A 310 0.21 -15.28 -6.22
CA ILE A 310 0.62 -15.84 -7.52
C ILE A 310 -0.51 -16.69 -8.13
N SER A 311 -1.20 -17.50 -7.31
CA SER A 311 -2.34 -18.30 -7.77
C SER A 311 -3.48 -17.43 -8.29
N PHE A 312 -3.76 -16.29 -7.62
CA PHE A 312 -4.75 -15.33 -8.09
C PHE A 312 -4.31 -14.71 -9.43
N LEU A 313 -3.06 -14.25 -9.53
CA LEU A 313 -2.50 -13.67 -10.76
C LEU A 313 -2.58 -14.63 -11.93
N ASP A 314 -2.12 -15.88 -11.75
CA ASP A 314 -2.17 -16.94 -12.78
C ASP A 314 -3.62 -17.29 -13.15
N GLY A 315 -4.54 -17.29 -12.18
CA GLY A 315 -5.97 -17.52 -12.43
C GLY A 315 -6.65 -16.44 -13.27
N VAL A 316 -6.18 -15.18 -13.16
CA VAL A 316 -6.66 -14.08 -14.00
C VAL A 316 -6.10 -14.18 -15.42
N LEU A 317 -4.89 -14.69 -15.56
CA LEU A 317 -4.22 -14.83 -16.87
C LEU A 317 -4.77 -16.03 -17.70
N GLY A 318 -5.37 -17.03 -17.07
CA GLY A 318 -6.00 -18.20 -17.70
C GLY A 318 -5.05 -19.37 -17.79
#